data_742e775ffa4b7ab33acc7b1444b23409
#
_entry.id   742e775ffa4b7ab33acc7b1444b23409
#
_cell.length_a   1.000
_cell.length_b   1.000
_cell.length_c   1.000
_cell.angle_alpha   90.00
_cell.angle_beta   90.00
_cell.angle_gamma   90.00
#
_symmetry.space_group_name_H-M   'P 1'
#
loop_
_entity.id
_entity.type
_entity.pdbx_description
1 polymer ?
#
loop_
_entity_poly.entity_id
_entity_poly.type
_entity_poly.pdbx_seq_one_letter_code
_entity_poly.pdbx_strand_id
1 'polypeptide(L)'
;MIFNRLALAGVALVGMACCSNGNTEPDVPEPEAVVPVKPVAREGWDIYTGPNYRYGPSIIINDDNSIDIWLATPGDYYGTNVLVPVSDAITPLQLGTAGVFAQKFTSNEDFGIISLNCPSWNSSAEGFTLKVYKWVNDYETTVSGAAVASKTFVNYADNSWLSIYKSDKEDYKETFPAGTYLWVMTGGTEKSGIWKCPDNGSTGTTGAVSYVDGKPVDGQFRCRITSNGSGNYFWDKITWRHSVDGGKTWTDEADALLPSDGKRDAFSVCDPGVAKWGGWYYIAYTSTEEPNGFDNDLYIARSKTPTGPWEKWSGNGWGQDPQPVIDYEPAAGHESEVFGAGEPCIVVKDDVVYLYYSYNDYLVESNGYCTTTRVSVASAKDENWPGHLEYKGIALDKSDVYMPDHTDVKYICRSQKFVAIHAERRDTDSSRMRVWESNDGIHFTKGGLIEGELRRGIINAGMSGDAQGQVRYGVQQFLCYAHSDAPRVWGRWLTWFQPLDWVDVDK
;
A
#
# COMPACT_ATOMS: atom_id res chain seq x y z
N MET A 1 57.47 31.93 1.72
CA MET A 1 58.68 31.51 2.48
C MET A 1 58.21 30.38 3.35
N ILE A 2 58.63 29.26 3.16
CA ILE A 2 59.66 28.30 3.22
C ILE A 2 59.04 26.89 3.12
N PHE A 3 59.57 26.20 2.19
CA PHE A 3 59.57 24.77 1.92
C PHE A 3 59.91 23.87 3.13
N ASN A 4 59.39 22.58 3.14
CA ASN A 4 60.22 21.35 3.23
C ASN A 4 59.31 20.12 3.19
N ARG A 5 59.40 19.32 2.22
CA ARG A 5 60.29 18.20 1.82
C ARG A 5 59.88 16.85 2.43
N LEU A 6 59.58 15.95 1.46
CA LEU A 6 59.46 14.49 1.54
C LEU A 6 60.62 13.84 2.32
N ALA A 7 60.31 12.71 2.95
CA ALA A 7 61.28 11.64 3.19
C ALA A 7 60.64 10.25 2.85
N LEU A 8 61.13 9.66 1.78
CA LEU A 8 61.05 8.21 1.52
C LEU A 8 61.96 7.49 2.52
N ALA A 9 61.48 6.43 3.14
CA ALA A 9 62.32 5.44 3.81
C ALA A 9 62.05 4.08 3.18
N GLY A 10 63.00 3.59 2.43
CA GLY A 10 63.08 2.21 1.96
C GLY A 10 63.42 1.27 3.10
N VAL A 11 62.82 0.12 3.15
CA VAL A 11 63.20 -0.98 4.03
C VAL A 11 63.68 -2.18 3.21
N ALA A 12 64.86 -2.59 3.55
CA ALA A 12 65.61 -3.67 2.92
C ALA A 12 64.98 -5.04 3.22
N LEU A 13 65.03 -5.92 2.19
CA LEU A 13 64.84 -7.35 2.33
C LEU A 13 65.95 -7.97 3.20
N VAL A 14 65.56 -8.71 4.22
CA VAL A 14 66.38 -9.74 4.83
C VAL A 14 65.65 -11.06 4.67
N GLY A 15 66.16 -11.91 3.83
CA GLY A 15 65.73 -13.30 3.68
C GLY A 15 66.16 -14.13 4.89
N MET A 16 65.20 -14.86 5.49
CA MET A 16 65.51 -16.08 6.26
C MET A 16 64.58 -17.19 5.78
N ALA A 17 65.17 -18.18 5.17
CA ALA A 17 64.56 -19.48 4.98
C ALA A 17 64.50 -20.20 6.30
N CYS A 18 63.37 -20.78 6.69
CA CYS A 18 63.26 -22.06 7.38
C CYS A 18 61.85 -22.57 7.54
N CYS A 19 61.68 -23.81 7.14
CA CYS A 19 60.79 -24.85 7.62
C CYS A 19 59.30 -24.74 7.30
N SER A 20 58.92 -25.59 6.37
CA SER A 20 57.61 -26.10 6.09
C SER A 20 56.88 -26.61 7.32
N ASN A 21 55.81 -25.94 7.75
CA ASN A 21 54.67 -26.56 8.43
C ASN A 21 53.43 -26.18 7.62
N GLY A 22 52.82 -27.18 7.02
CA GLY A 22 51.59 -27.01 6.25
C GLY A 22 50.41 -26.59 7.14
N ASN A 23 50.23 -25.28 7.23
CA ASN A 23 48.93 -24.69 7.52
C ASN A 23 48.43 -24.13 6.19
N THR A 24 47.57 -24.88 5.53
CA THR A 24 46.69 -24.31 4.52
C THR A 24 45.81 -23.28 5.25
N GLU A 25 46.12 -22.01 5.06
CA GLU A 25 45.13 -20.94 5.35
C GLU A 25 43.86 -21.34 4.59
N PRO A 26 42.67 -21.21 5.23
CA PRO A 26 41.46 -21.44 4.49
C PRO A 26 41.43 -20.47 3.32
N ASP A 27 41.22 -21.02 2.10
CA ASP A 27 40.96 -20.22 0.90
C ASP A 27 39.86 -19.19 1.25
N VAL A 28 40.28 -17.95 1.45
CA VAL A 28 39.32 -16.82 1.47
C VAL A 28 38.89 -16.66 0.03
N PRO A 29 37.63 -16.94 -0.32
CA PRO A 29 37.17 -16.79 -1.69
C PRO A 29 37.47 -15.36 -2.12
N GLU A 30 38.09 -15.19 -3.31
CA GLU A 30 38.25 -13.86 -3.89
C GLU A 30 36.89 -13.16 -3.93
N PRO A 31 36.83 -11.86 -3.57
CA PRO A 31 35.59 -11.13 -3.62
C PRO A 31 35.01 -11.22 -5.03
N GLU A 32 33.79 -11.67 -5.16
CA GLU A 32 33.10 -11.78 -6.44
C GLU A 32 33.17 -10.42 -7.17
N ALA A 33 33.54 -10.48 -8.46
CA ALA A 33 33.60 -9.26 -9.27
C ALA A 33 32.25 -8.56 -9.31
N VAL A 34 32.25 -7.26 -9.04
CA VAL A 34 31.06 -6.42 -9.17
C VAL A 34 30.63 -6.35 -10.63
N VAL A 35 29.46 -6.84 -10.95
CA VAL A 35 28.91 -6.87 -12.31
C VAL A 35 27.59 -6.15 -12.37
N PRO A 36 27.41 -5.13 -13.22
CA PRO A 36 26.13 -4.50 -13.45
C PRO A 36 25.13 -5.52 -13.98
N VAL A 37 23.94 -5.57 -13.35
CA VAL A 37 22.87 -6.48 -13.76
C VAL A 37 21.55 -5.72 -13.89
N LYS A 38 20.64 -6.26 -14.73
CA LYS A 38 19.28 -5.76 -14.90
C LYS A 38 18.25 -6.87 -14.66
N PRO A 39 17.05 -6.53 -14.16
CA PRO A 39 15.99 -7.50 -13.98
C PRO A 39 15.26 -7.80 -15.29
N VAL A 40 15.01 -9.09 -15.55
CA VAL A 40 14.26 -9.60 -16.69
C VAL A 40 13.20 -10.56 -16.21
N ALA A 41 11.93 -10.22 -16.43
CA ALA A 41 10.79 -11.04 -16.08
C ALA A 41 10.61 -12.22 -17.06
N ARG A 42 10.31 -13.41 -16.54
CA ARG A 42 10.04 -14.61 -17.33
C ARG A 42 8.55 -14.96 -17.28
N GLU A 43 8.15 -15.94 -18.08
CA GLU A 43 6.80 -16.48 -18.03
C GLU A 43 6.45 -16.94 -16.62
N GLY A 44 5.27 -16.58 -16.16
CA GLY A 44 4.79 -16.86 -14.81
C GLY A 44 3.40 -17.50 -14.82
N TRP A 45 2.79 -17.51 -13.64
CA TRP A 45 1.47 -18.12 -13.42
C TRP A 45 0.72 -17.40 -12.32
N ASP A 46 -0.61 -17.52 -12.35
CA ASP A 46 -1.45 -17.02 -11.26
C ASP A 46 -1.32 -17.93 -10.03
N ILE A 47 -1.08 -17.33 -8.88
CA ILE A 47 -1.12 -18.02 -7.58
C ILE A 47 -2.40 -17.73 -6.80
N TYR A 48 -3.22 -16.81 -7.32
CA TYR A 48 -4.55 -16.52 -6.81
C TYR A 48 -5.46 -16.01 -7.95
N THR A 49 -6.60 -16.62 -8.11
CA THR A 49 -7.63 -16.29 -9.14
C THR A 49 -9.03 -16.19 -8.54
N GLY A 50 -9.14 -16.22 -7.22
CA GLY A 50 -10.42 -16.20 -6.52
C GLY A 50 -11.08 -14.82 -6.46
N PRO A 51 -12.19 -14.69 -5.74
CA PRO A 51 -12.85 -13.41 -5.53
C PRO A 51 -12.01 -12.46 -4.67
N ASN A 52 -12.23 -11.17 -4.85
CA ASN A 52 -11.50 -10.10 -4.15
C ASN A 52 -10.04 -10.02 -4.59
N TYR A 53 -9.07 -10.03 -3.66
CA TYR A 53 -7.67 -9.80 -3.96
C TYR A 53 -6.71 -10.53 -3.01
N ARG A 54 -5.47 -10.67 -3.49
CA ARG A 54 -4.24 -10.86 -2.74
C ARG A 54 -3.22 -9.90 -3.33
N TYR A 55 -2.72 -8.93 -2.55
CA TYR A 55 -1.85 -7.87 -3.07
C TYR A 55 -0.74 -7.49 -2.08
N GLY A 56 0.14 -6.54 -2.45
CA GLY A 56 1.22 -6.06 -1.62
C GLY A 56 2.19 -7.17 -1.21
N PRO A 57 2.76 -7.96 -2.15
CA PRO A 57 3.54 -9.13 -1.80
C PRO A 57 4.88 -8.78 -1.16
N SER A 58 5.20 -9.44 -0.04
CA SER A 58 6.56 -9.52 0.50
C SER A 58 7.04 -10.96 0.43
N ILE A 59 8.25 -11.19 -0.13
CA ILE A 59 8.71 -12.52 -0.49
C ILE A 59 10.10 -12.77 0.07
N ILE A 60 10.26 -13.84 0.85
CA ILE A 60 11.55 -14.32 1.35
C ILE A 60 11.89 -15.66 0.71
N ILE A 61 13.09 -15.78 0.14
CA ILE A 61 13.70 -17.06 -0.26
C ILE A 61 14.59 -17.51 0.89
N ASN A 62 14.24 -18.63 1.49
CA ASN A 62 14.97 -19.24 2.58
C ASN A 62 16.28 -19.88 2.12
N ASP A 63 17.16 -20.27 3.05
CA ASP A 63 18.44 -20.91 2.72
C ASP A 63 18.32 -22.29 2.05
N ASP A 64 17.17 -22.96 2.22
CA ASP A 64 16.83 -24.21 1.54
C ASP A 64 16.12 -24.01 0.20
N ASN A 65 16.03 -22.77 -0.28
CA ASN A 65 15.30 -22.31 -1.46
C ASN A 65 13.76 -22.46 -1.38
N SER A 66 13.21 -22.75 -0.21
CA SER A 66 11.78 -22.60 -0.01
C SER A 66 11.40 -21.11 -0.01
N ILE A 67 10.13 -20.82 -0.27
CA ILE A 67 9.63 -19.47 -0.44
C ILE A 67 8.53 -19.22 0.57
N ASP A 68 8.68 -18.15 1.33
CA ASP A 68 7.62 -17.58 2.15
C ASP A 68 7.07 -16.32 1.47
N ILE A 69 5.75 -16.20 1.42
CA ILE A 69 5.07 -15.02 0.89
C ILE A 69 4.02 -14.52 1.87
N TRP A 70 4.03 -13.21 2.09
CA TRP A 70 2.99 -12.49 2.82
C TRP A 70 2.24 -11.59 1.86
N LEU A 71 0.92 -11.55 2.01
CA LEU A 71 0.01 -10.81 1.13
C LEU A 71 -1.06 -10.12 1.96
N ALA A 72 -1.43 -8.91 1.59
CA ALA A 72 -2.65 -8.30 2.08
C ALA A 72 -3.86 -9.01 1.45
N THR A 73 -4.82 -9.36 2.29
CA THR A 73 -6.02 -10.10 1.91
C THR A 73 -7.25 -9.46 2.55
N PRO A 74 -8.46 -9.61 1.94
CA PRO A 74 -9.66 -9.03 2.51
C PRO A 74 -9.90 -9.50 3.93
N GLY A 75 -10.25 -8.56 4.79
CA GLY A 75 -10.84 -8.82 6.10
C GLY A 75 -12.36 -9.02 6.02
N ASP A 76 -13.01 -8.99 7.17
CA ASP A 76 -14.46 -9.22 7.27
C ASP A 76 -15.31 -8.15 6.60
N TYR A 77 -14.71 -6.97 6.34
CA TYR A 77 -15.38 -5.85 5.67
C TYR A 77 -15.94 -6.18 4.29
N TYR A 78 -15.22 -6.94 3.47
CA TYR A 78 -15.62 -7.19 2.08
C TYR A 78 -16.84 -8.10 1.90
N GLY A 79 -17.27 -8.78 2.94
CA GLY A 79 -18.50 -9.57 2.92
C GLY A 79 -19.79 -8.74 2.96
N THR A 80 -19.71 -7.42 3.25
CA THR A 80 -20.85 -6.58 3.63
C THR A 80 -21.01 -5.32 2.80
N ASN A 81 -20.20 -5.07 1.77
CA ASN A 81 -20.33 -3.92 0.87
C ASN A 81 -21.58 -4.00 0.00
N VAL A 82 -22.51 -3.12 0.25
CA VAL A 82 -23.86 -3.17 -0.30
C VAL A 82 -24.00 -2.40 -1.62
N LEU A 83 -23.17 -1.41 -1.92
CA LEU A 83 -23.29 -0.56 -3.11
C LEU A 83 -21.97 -0.08 -3.65
N VAL A 84 -21.32 -0.89 -4.47
CA VAL A 84 -20.32 -0.39 -5.40
C VAL A 84 -20.80 -0.71 -6.81
N PRO A 85 -21.17 0.27 -7.63
CA PRO A 85 -21.44 0.01 -9.05
C PRO A 85 -20.21 -0.57 -9.70
N VAL A 86 -20.36 -1.72 -10.32
CA VAL A 86 -19.31 -2.41 -11.04
C VAL A 86 -19.33 -1.91 -12.48
N SER A 87 -18.72 -0.75 -12.75
CA SER A 87 -18.56 -0.26 -14.11
C SER A 87 -17.38 0.71 -14.19
N ASP A 88 -16.55 0.51 -15.19
CA ASP A 88 -15.50 1.46 -15.58
C ASP A 88 -16.05 2.63 -16.42
N ALA A 89 -17.28 2.50 -16.90
CA ALA A 89 -17.97 3.58 -17.59
C ALA A 89 -18.59 4.55 -16.59
N ILE A 90 -17.78 5.45 -16.06
CA ILE A 90 -18.24 6.48 -15.12
C ILE A 90 -18.29 7.83 -15.81
N THR A 91 -19.30 8.65 -15.46
CA THR A 91 -19.44 10.03 -15.94
C THR A 91 -19.53 10.96 -14.76
N PRO A 92 -18.70 12.03 -14.68
CA PRO A 92 -18.81 12.99 -13.59
C PRO A 92 -20.04 13.87 -13.81
N LEU A 93 -20.80 14.09 -12.76
CA LEU A 93 -21.90 15.05 -12.71
C LEU A 93 -21.56 16.17 -11.76
N GLN A 94 -21.64 17.40 -12.26
CA GLN A 94 -21.41 18.60 -11.48
C GLN A 94 -22.68 18.97 -10.70
N LEU A 95 -22.56 19.15 -9.38
CA LEU A 95 -23.65 19.57 -8.51
C LEU A 95 -23.95 21.04 -8.70
N GLY A 96 -22.91 21.88 -8.73
CA GLY A 96 -23.06 23.33 -8.73
C GLY A 96 -23.71 23.86 -7.45
N THR A 97 -24.03 25.17 -7.45
CA THR A 97 -24.56 25.85 -6.25
C THR A 97 -26.02 25.62 -5.98
N ALA A 98 -26.78 25.14 -6.95
CA ALA A 98 -28.25 24.97 -6.85
C ALA A 98 -28.73 23.54 -7.05
N GLY A 99 -27.85 22.62 -7.48
CA GLY A 99 -28.20 21.23 -7.74
C GLY A 99 -28.44 20.42 -6.47
N VAL A 100 -29.17 19.32 -6.61
CA VAL A 100 -29.39 18.33 -5.56
C VAL A 100 -29.27 16.95 -6.16
N PHE A 101 -28.34 16.16 -5.66
CA PHE A 101 -28.20 14.73 -5.97
C PHE A 101 -28.60 13.88 -4.78
N ALA A 102 -29.31 12.79 -5.04
CA ALA A 102 -29.68 11.89 -3.98
C ALA A 102 -29.78 10.45 -4.48
N GLN A 103 -29.61 9.48 -3.58
CA GLN A 103 -29.83 8.09 -3.91
C GLN A 103 -30.51 7.36 -2.76
N LYS A 104 -31.62 6.71 -3.07
CA LYS A 104 -32.28 5.74 -2.21
C LYS A 104 -31.55 4.42 -2.28
N PHE A 105 -31.38 3.76 -1.15
CA PHE A 105 -30.85 2.41 -1.05
C PHE A 105 -31.49 1.64 0.12
N THR A 106 -31.37 0.33 0.10
CA THR A 106 -31.82 -0.55 1.18
C THR A 106 -30.64 -1.36 1.69
N SER A 107 -30.40 -1.34 2.99
CA SER A 107 -29.48 -2.23 3.67
C SER A 107 -30.26 -3.28 4.47
N ASN A 108 -29.87 -4.55 4.32
CA ASN A 108 -30.45 -5.66 5.07
C ASN A 108 -29.76 -5.85 6.44
N GLU A 109 -28.70 -5.13 6.69
CA GLU A 109 -27.89 -5.17 7.90
C GLU A 109 -27.68 -3.76 8.43
N ASP A 110 -27.34 -3.65 9.72
CA ASP A 110 -26.91 -2.39 10.30
C ASP A 110 -25.62 -1.94 9.61
N PHE A 111 -25.48 -0.64 9.37
CA PHE A 111 -24.32 -0.09 8.68
C PHE A 111 -23.81 1.17 9.37
N GLY A 112 -22.51 1.45 9.26
CA GLY A 112 -21.87 2.57 9.95
C GLY A 112 -21.59 3.77 9.06
N ILE A 113 -21.29 3.53 7.77
CA ILE A 113 -20.71 4.54 6.89
C ILE A 113 -21.42 4.60 5.55
N ILE A 114 -21.58 5.82 5.05
CA ILE A 114 -21.95 6.10 3.65
C ILE A 114 -20.82 6.95 3.06
N SER A 115 -20.14 6.45 2.02
CA SER A 115 -19.07 7.16 1.33
C SER A 115 -19.44 7.45 -0.12
N LEU A 116 -19.21 8.68 -0.58
CA LEU A 116 -19.46 9.12 -1.95
C LEU A 116 -18.14 9.40 -2.66
N ASN A 117 -17.99 9.00 -3.91
CA ASN A 117 -16.82 9.34 -4.72
C ASN A 117 -17.06 10.64 -5.48
N CYS A 118 -16.33 11.69 -5.13
CA CYS A 118 -16.62 13.06 -5.50
C CYS A 118 -15.50 13.70 -6.35
N PRO A 119 -15.71 13.92 -7.66
CA PRO A 119 -14.82 14.72 -8.48
C PRO A 119 -14.97 16.21 -8.15
N SER A 120 -13.88 16.96 -8.30
CA SER A 120 -13.84 18.42 -8.15
C SER A 120 -13.10 19.12 -9.31
N TRP A 121 -12.82 18.39 -10.39
CA TRP A 121 -12.11 18.90 -11.59
C TRP A 121 -10.80 19.61 -11.23
N ASN A 122 -9.98 18.95 -10.41
CA ASN A 122 -8.70 19.46 -9.90
C ASN A 122 -8.82 20.76 -9.07
N SER A 123 -9.98 21.02 -8.46
CA SER A 123 -10.16 22.08 -7.48
C SER A 123 -10.06 21.51 -6.09
N SER A 124 -9.35 22.19 -5.19
CA SER A 124 -9.30 21.86 -3.75
C SER A 124 -10.10 22.84 -2.89
N ALA A 125 -10.94 23.69 -3.51
CA ALA A 125 -11.75 24.69 -2.81
C ALA A 125 -13.24 24.31 -2.78
N GLU A 126 -13.57 23.10 -3.19
CA GLU A 126 -14.95 22.66 -3.35
C GLU A 126 -15.54 22.10 -2.03
N GLY A 127 -16.87 22.14 -1.96
CA GLY A 127 -17.57 21.65 -0.79
C GLY A 127 -19.05 21.41 -1.06
N PHE A 128 -19.68 20.65 -0.18
CA PHE A 128 -21.12 20.41 -0.20
C PHE A 128 -21.59 19.87 1.17
N THR A 129 -22.88 19.78 1.36
CA THR A 129 -23.48 19.14 2.55
C THR A 129 -24.11 17.82 2.15
N LEU A 130 -23.73 16.74 2.83
CA LEU A 130 -24.35 15.42 2.73
C LEU A 130 -25.30 15.23 3.91
N LYS A 131 -26.53 14.84 3.62
CA LYS A 131 -27.56 14.51 4.62
C LYS A 131 -28.07 13.09 4.41
N VAL A 132 -28.38 12.40 5.47
CA VAL A 132 -28.96 11.04 5.43
C VAL A 132 -30.34 11.08 6.07
N TYR A 133 -31.30 10.48 5.40
CA TYR A 133 -32.69 10.37 5.87
C TYR A 133 -33.11 8.91 5.92
N LYS A 134 -33.94 8.55 6.89
CA LYS A 134 -34.66 7.29 6.82
C LYS A 134 -35.77 7.45 5.79
N TRP A 135 -35.84 6.53 4.82
CA TRP A 135 -36.90 6.57 3.79
C TRP A 135 -38.28 6.39 4.38
N VAL A 136 -39.25 7.22 3.94
CA VAL A 136 -40.63 7.12 4.34
C VAL A 136 -41.47 6.56 3.17
N ASN A 137 -42.12 7.34 2.37
CA ASN A 137 -42.97 6.84 1.28
C ASN A 137 -42.41 7.22 -0.10
N ASP A 138 -42.03 8.47 -0.23
CA ASP A 138 -41.51 9.08 -1.44
C ASP A 138 -40.40 10.07 -1.12
N TYR A 139 -39.78 10.63 -2.16
CA TYR A 139 -38.67 11.57 -2.03
C TYR A 139 -39.07 12.81 -1.19
N GLU A 140 -40.17 13.45 -1.56
CA GLU A 140 -40.64 14.74 -0.96
C GLU A 140 -40.94 14.59 0.51
N THR A 141 -41.69 13.55 0.87
CA THR A 141 -42.03 13.23 2.26
C THR A 141 -40.74 12.91 3.06
N THR A 142 -39.77 12.20 2.45
CA THR A 142 -38.53 11.82 3.11
C THR A 142 -37.70 13.05 3.43
N VAL A 143 -37.45 13.94 2.46
CA VAL A 143 -36.59 15.12 2.65
C VAL A 143 -37.24 16.24 3.47
N SER A 144 -38.57 16.21 3.64
CA SER A 144 -39.29 17.13 4.52
C SER A 144 -39.12 16.79 6.02
N GLY A 145 -38.65 15.58 6.32
CA GLY A 145 -38.37 15.12 7.66
C GLY A 145 -37.02 15.59 8.20
N ALA A 146 -36.68 15.15 9.42
CA ALA A 146 -35.37 15.39 9.99
C ALA A 146 -34.32 14.43 9.40
N ALA A 147 -33.16 14.94 9.04
CA ALA A 147 -32.02 14.11 8.68
C ALA A 147 -31.54 13.33 9.92
N VAL A 148 -31.18 12.06 9.73
CA VAL A 148 -30.62 11.19 10.79
C VAL A 148 -29.13 11.37 10.94
N ALA A 149 -28.46 11.93 9.94
CA ALA A 149 -27.08 12.39 9.97
C ALA A 149 -26.87 13.51 8.95
N SER A 150 -25.89 14.40 9.20
CA SER A 150 -25.53 15.49 8.29
C SER A 150 -24.07 15.86 8.49
N LYS A 151 -23.31 15.98 7.38
CA LYS A 151 -21.90 16.43 7.37
C LYS A 151 -21.69 17.42 6.22
N THR A 152 -20.95 18.49 6.49
CA THR A 152 -20.52 19.43 5.45
C THR A 152 -19.04 19.19 5.17
N PHE A 153 -18.74 18.94 3.91
CA PHE A 153 -17.38 18.80 3.39
C PHE A 153 -16.93 20.14 2.80
N VAL A 154 -15.68 20.49 3.03
CA VAL A 154 -15.05 21.68 2.50
C VAL A 154 -13.62 21.34 2.06
N ASN A 155 -13.15 21.99 1.00
CA ASN A 155 -11.76 21.88 0.56
C ASN A 155 -11.28 20.44 0.28
N TYR A 156 -12.15 19.59 -0.27
CA TYR A 156 -11.80 18.20 -0.54
C TYR A 156 -10.95 18.04 -1.80
N ALA A 157 -10.07 17.04 -1.82
CA ALA A 157 -9.26 16.72 -2.98
C ALA A 157 -10.09 16.10 -4.11
N ASP A 158 -9.65 16.30 -5.37
CA ASP A 158 -10.34 15.73 -6.53
C ASP A 158 -10.40 14.20 -6.45
N ASN A 159 -11.57 13.65 -6.81
CA ASN A 159 -11.86 12.20 -6.78
C ASN A 159 -11.84 11.54 -5.40
N SER A 160 -11.93 12.32 -4.33
CA SER A 160 -11.99 11.80 -2.96
C SER A 160 -13.21 10.94 -2.69
N TRP A 161 -13.04 9.96 -1.80
CA TRP A 161 -14.13 9.28 -1.13
C TRP A 161 -14.48 10.03 0.16
N LEU A 162 -15.63 10.66 0.20
CA LEU A 162 -16.09 11.48 1.31
C LEU A 162 -17.13 10.74 2.12
N SER A 163 -16.89 10.57 3.42
CA SER A 163 -17.63 9.68 4.29
C SER A 163 -18.45 10.40 5.33
N ILE A 164 -19.69 9.94 5.54
CA ILE A 164 -20.54 10.36 6.65
C ILE A 164 -20.83 9.19 7.57
N TYR A 165 -20.71 9.44 8.86
CA TYR A 165 -20.96 8.51 9.95
C TYR A 165 -22.28 8.92 10.64
N LYS A 166 -22.85 8.03 11.44
CA LYS A 166 -24.05 8.37 12.20
C LYS A 166 -23.76 9.33 13.34
N SER A 167 -22.61 9.21 14.00
CA SER A 167 -22.20 10.10 15.08
C SER A 167 -21.33 11.25 14.58
N ASP A 168 -21.43 12.41 15.24
CA ASP A 168 -20.57 13.58 14.95
C ASP A 168 -19.09 13.36 15.32
N LYS A 169 -18.78 12.25 16.00
CA LYS A 169 -17.43 11.93 16.47
C LYS A 169 -16.63 11.09 15.48
N GLU A 170 -17.22 10.83 14.30
CA GLU A 170 -16.63 9.90 13.31
C GLU A 170 -16.30 8.53 13.91
N ASP A 171 -17.04 8.22 14.97
CA ASP A 171 -16.92 6.99 15.72
C ASP A 171 -17.95 6.00 15.14
N TYR A 172 -17.44 4.98 14.49
CA TYR A 172 -18.21 3.91 13.83
C TYR A 172 -18.99 3.04 14.80
N LYS A 173 -18.94 3.29 16.10
CA LYS A 173 -19.68 2.55 17.14
C LYS A 173 -21.19 2.78 17.06
N GLU A 174 -21.62 3.91 16.48
CA GLU A 174 -23.01 4.15 16.20
C GLU A 174 -23.38 3.72 14.79
N THR A 175 -24.33 2.79 14.66
CA THR A 175 -24.79 2.27 13.37
C THR A 175 -26.15 2.83 12.98
N PHE A 176 -26.38 2.93 11.68
CA PHE A 176 -27.72 3.06 11.11
C PHE A 176 -28.37 1.68 11.12
N PRO A 177 -29.55 1.47 11.72
CA PRO A 177 -30.24 0.18 11.68
C PRO A 177 -30.56 -0.26 10.25
N ALA A 178 -30.64 -1.58 10.01
CA ALA A 178 -31.13 -2.12 8.75
C ALA A 178 -32.42 -1.43 8.30
N GLY A 179 -32.52 -1.16 7.00
CA GLY A 179 -33.68 -0.45 6.44
C GLY A 179 -33.38 0.29 5.15
N THR A 180 -34.37 1.08 4.72
CA THR A 180 -34.27 1.90 3.51
C THR A 180 -33.94 3.34 3.88
N TYR A 181 -32.98 3.92 3.19
CA TYR A 181 -32.47 5.28 3.42
C TYR A 181 -32.36 6.06 2.12
N LEU A 182 -32.25 7.37 2.28
CA LEU A 182 -31.92 8.32 1.20
C LEU A 182 -30.77 9.18 1.67
N TRP A 183 -29.64 9.17 0.95
CA TRP A 183 -28.66 10.22 1.12
C TRP A 183 -28.91 11.34 0.12
N VAL A 184 -28.63 12.58 0.53
CA VAL A 184 -28.85 13.80 -0.26
C VAL A 184 -27.63 14.68 -0.20
N MET A 185 -27.07 14.99 -1.35
CA MET A 185 -25.96 15.91 -1.56
C MET A 185 -26.51 17.24 -2.05
N THR A 186 -26.26 18.34 -1.34
CA THR A 186 -26.81 19.66 -1.59
C THR A 186 -25.87 20.78 -1.15
N GLY A 187 -26.17 22.03 -1.56
CA GLY A 187 -25.37 23.19 -1.16
C GLY A 187 -23.96 23.14 -1.68
N GLY A 188 -23.78 22.63 -2.89
CA GLY A 188 -22.46 22.49 -3.52
C GLY A 188 -21.86 23.83 -3.91
N THR A 189 -20.53 23.84 -4.03
CA THR A 189 -19.78 24.88 -4.71
C THR A 189 -19.73 24.62 -6.23
N GLU A 190 -19.13 25.51 -6.99
CA GLU A 190 -19.21 25.51 -8.45
C GLU A 190 -18.77 24.17 -9.08
N LYS A 191 -17.65 23.59 -8.59
CA LYS A 191 -17.08 22.36 -9.14
C LYS A 191 -17.27 21.12 -8.23
N SER A 192 -18.15 21.17 -7.24
CA SER A 192 -18.49 19.96 -6.50
C SER A 192 -19.30 19.00 -7.37
N GLY A 193 -19.08 17.69 -7.22
CA GLY A 193 -19.73 16.70 -8.05
C GLY A 193 -19.74 15.29 -7.50
N ILE A 194 -20.32 14.38 -8.28
CA ILE A 194 -20.35 12.94 -7.98
C ILE A 194 -20.15 12.14 -9.26
N TRP A 195 -19.49 11.00 -9.17
CA TRP A 195 -19.41 10.04 -10.26
C TRP A 195 -20.71 9.28 -10.41
N LYS A 196 -21.23 9.20 -11.63
CA LYS A 196 -22.40 8.42 -12.02
C LYS A 196 -21.98 7.20 -12.82
N CYS A 197 -22.56 6.05 -12.52
CA CYS A 197 -22.39 4.80 -13.25
C CYS A 197 -23.69 4.46 -13.97
N PRO A 198 -23.66 3.83 -15.16
CA PRO A 198 -24.84 3.25 -15.76
C PRO A 198 -25.41 2.14 -14.86
N ASP A 199 -26.69 1.90 -14.95
CA ASP A 199 -27.33 0.79 -14.24
C ASP A 199 -27.02 -0.53 -14.97
N ASN A 200 -25.92 -1.14 -14.61
CA ASN A 200 -25.44 -2.39 -15.21
C ASN A 200 -25.41 -3.55 -14.19
N GLY A 201 -26.35 -3.56 -13.28
CA GLY A 201 -26.50 -4.65 -12.34
C GLY A 201 -25.50 -4.57 -11.20
N SER A 202 -25.57 -3.53 -10.40
CA SER A 202 -24.86 -3.49 -9.12
C SER A 202 -25.26 -4.72 -8.30
N THR A 203 -24.29 -5.52 -8.02
CA THR A 203 -24.47 -6.67 -7.14
C THR A 203 -24.79 -6.16 -5.74
N GLY A 204 -26.03 -6.28 -5.29
CA GLY A 204 -26.32 -6.24 -3.89
C GLY A 204 -27.39 -5.28 -3.37
N THR A 205 -27.86 -4.28 -4.12
CA THR A 205 -28.98 -3.48 -3.65
C THR A 205 -30.20 -3.63 -4.52
N THR A 206 -31.15 -4.40 -4.04
CA THR A 206 -32.51 -4.33 -4.54
C THR A 206 -33.10 -3.00 -4.16
N GLY A 207 -33.48 -2.18 -5.14
CA GLY A 207 -34.24 -0.96 -4.91
C GLY A 207 -33.45 0.36 -4.80
N ALA A 208 -32.21 0.43 -5.28
CA ALA A 208 -31.50 1.70 -5.43
C ALA A 208 -32.18 2.56 -6.53
N VAL A 209 -32.42 3.83 -6.22
CA VAL A 209 -32.98 4.83 -7.14
C VAL A 209 -32.22 6.13 -6.96
N SER A 210 -31.63 6.62 -8.03
CA SER A 210 -30.94 7.92 -8.06
C SER A 210 -31.88 9.05 -8.41
N TYR A 211 -31.65 10.24 -7.85
CA TYR A 211 -32.43 11.43 -8.08
C TYR A 211 -31.54 12.62 -8.42
N VAL A 212 -31.97 13.41 -9.38
CA VAL A 212 -31.43 14.74 -9.68
C VAL A 212 -32.56 15.74 -9.49
N ASP A 213 -32.37 16.72 -8.62
CA ASP A 213 -33.37 17.74 -8.27
C ASP A 213 -34.74 17.14 -7.93
N GLY A 214 -34.73 16.07 -7.13
CA GLY A 214 -35.91 15.36 -6.69
C GLY A 214 -36.58 14.45 -7.72
N LYS A 215 -36.09 14.38 -8.95
CA LYS A 215 -36.60 13.52 -10.01
C LYS A 215 -35.75 12.27 -10.18
N PRO A 216 -36.39 11.09 -10.28
CA PRO A 216 -35.66 9.86 -10.51
C PRO A 216 -34.94 9.88 -11.88
N VAL A 217 -33.71 9.33 -11.92
CA VAL A 217 -32.88 9.23 -13.11
C VAL A 217 -32.30 7.83 -13.23
N ASP A 218 -31.99 7.43 -14.48
CA ASP A 218 -31.32 6.17 -14.76
C ASP A 218 -29.87 6.15 -14.23
N GLY A 219 -29.37 4.97 -13.93
CA GLY A 219 -28.02 4.74 -13.40
C GLY A 219 -27.92 4.97 -11.89
N GLN A 220 -26.73 4.81 -11.36
CA GLN A 220 -26.46 4.96 -9.92
C GLN A 220 -25.30 5.92 -9.70
N PHE A 221 -25.32 6.61 -8.56
CA PHE A 221 -24.18 7.37 -8.10
C PHE A 221 -23.14 6.44 -7.46
N ARG A 222 -21.87 6.73 -7.67
CA ARG A 222 -20.77 5.94 -7.11
C ARG A 222 -20.68 6.19 -5.60
N CYS A 223 -21.19 5.24 -4.85
CA CYS A 223 -21.17 5.29 -3.38
C CYS A 223 -20.85 3.92 -2.79
N ARG A 224 -20.38 3.93 -1.56
CA ARG A 224 -20.21 2.74 -0.71
C ARG A 224 -21.13 2.84 0.48
N ILE A 225 -21.77 1.73 0.82
CA ILE A 225 -22.46 1.58 2.10
C ILE A 225 -21.73 0.48 2.83
N THR A 226 -21.31 0.77 4.05
CA THR A 226 -20.50 -0.16 4.82
C THR A 226 -21.28 -0.63 6.03
N SER A 227 -21.52 -1.92 6.14
CA SER A 227 -22.10 -2.49 7.34
C SER A 227 -21.04 -2.68 8.41
N ASN A 228 -21.40 -2.49 9.67
CA ASN A 228 -20.62 -2.95 10.80
C ASN A 228 -21.04 -4.39 11.05
N GLY A 229 -20.25 -5.35 10.62
CA GLY A 229 -20.43 -6.74 11.02
C GLY A 229 -20.42 -6.84 12.56
N SER A 230 -21.06 -7.84 13.10
CA SER A 230 -20.99 -8.15 14.52
C SER A 230 -19.61 -8.70 14.86
N GLY A 231 -18.64 -7.85 15.12
CA GLY A 231 -17.27 -8.27 15.42
C GLY A 231 -16.24 -7.22 15.01
N ASN A 232 -14.99 -7.60 15.08
CA ASN A 232 -13.87 -6.78 14.67
C ASN A 232 -13.94 -6.48 13.17
N TYR A 233 -14.39 -5.29 12.87
CA TYR A 233 -14.57 -4.80 11.52
C TYR A 233 -13.25 -4.25 10.99
N PHE A 234 -12.70 -4.88 9.97
CA PHE A 234 -11.46 -4.44 9.32
C PHE A 234 -11.46 -4.79 7.82
N TRP A 235 -10.76 -3.97 7.02
CA TRP A 235 -10.69 -4.16 5.57
C TRP A 235 -9.73 -5.23 5.16
N ASP A 236 -8.52 -5.17 5.70
CA ASP A 236 -7.43 -6.05 5.31
C ASP A 236 -6.80 -6.72 6.50
N LYS A 237 -6.32 -7.92 6.26
CA LYS A 237 -5.41 -8.67 7.10
C LYS A 237 -4.22 -9.13 6.26
N ILE A 238 -3.15 -9.53 6.91
CA ILE A 238 -2.00 -10.13 6.24
C ILE A 238 -2.06 -11.64 6.43
N THR A 239 -1.94 -12.36 5.31
CA THR A 239 -1.85 -13.82 5.30
C THR A 239 -0.48 -14.27 4.79
N TRP A 240 -0.13 -15.51 5.11
CA TRP A 240 1.11 -16.15 4.74
C TRP A 240 0.86 -17.49 4.04
N ARG A 241 1.73 -17.81 3.09
CA ARG A 241 1.83 -19.09 2.41
C ARG A 241 3.28 -19.49 2.22
N HIS A 242 3.52 -20.79 2.07
CA HIS A 242 4.84 -21.38 1.88
C HIS A 242 4.88 -22.28 0.65
N SER A 243 6.01 -22.29 -0.05
CA SER A 243 6.25 -23.15 -1.22
C SER A 243 7.64 -23.77 -1.14
N VAL A 244 7.75 -25.05 -1.52
CA VAL A 244 9.02 -25.78 -1.59
C VAL A 244 9.43 -26.16 -3.01
N ASP A 245 8.65 -25.75 -4.01
CA ASP A 245 8.81 -26.13 -5.43
C ASP A 245 8.93 -24.92 -6.38
N GLY A 246 9.45 -23.80 -5.87
CA GLY A 246 9.66 -22.59 -6.65
C GLY A 246 8.34 -21.83 -6.91
N GLY A 247 7.37 -21.90 -6.00
CA GLY A 247 6.11 -21.18 -6.10
C GLY A 247 5.06 -21.81 -7.02
N LYS A 248 5.28 -23.07 -7.44
CA LYS A 248 4.30 -23.81 -8.28
C LYS A 248 3.12 -24.32 -7.45
N THR A 249 3.41 -24.77 -6.24
CA THR A 249 2.37 -25.14 -5.27
C THR A 249 2.63 -24.41 -3.95
N TRP A 250 1.56 -24.15 -3.21
CA TRP A 250 1.57 -23.40 -1.98
C TRP A 250 0.78 -24.12 -0.90
N THR A 251 1.19 -23.97 0.35
CA THR A 251 0.38 -24.37 1.50
C THR A 251 -0.97 -23.67 1.51
N ASP A 252 -1.90 -24.16 2.30
CA ASP A 252 -3.11 -23.40 2.63
C ASP A 252 -2.73 -22.03 3.21
N GLU A 253 -3.57 -21.04 2.92
CA GLU A 253 -3.39 -19.69 3.42
C GLU A 253 -3.62 -19.64 4.93
N ALA A 254 -2.68 -19.08 5.66
CA ALA A 254 -2.77 -18.89 7.11
C ALA A 254 -2.78 -17.40 7.45
N ASP A 255 -3.60 -17.01 8.41
CA ASP A 255 -3.54 -15.66 8.96
C ASP A 255 -2.16 -15.43 9.59
N ALA A 256 -1.49 -14.34 9.19
CA ALA A 256 -0.21 -13.93 9.75
C ALA A 256 -0.40 -12.77 10.73
N LEU A 257 -0.91 -11.63 10.26
CA LEU A 257 -1.12 -10.46 11.11
C LEU A 257 -2.56 -9.95 10.98
N LEU A 258 -3.18 -9.71 12.12
CA LEU A 258 -4.54 -9.18 12.22
C LEU A 258 -4.52 -7.78 12.87
N PRO A 259 -5.49 -6.92 12.54
CA PRO A 259 -5.76 -5.69 13.28
C PRO A 259 -5.99 -5.96 14.77
N SER A 260 -5.73 -4.97 15.61
CA SER A 260 -5.98 -5.04 17.07
C SER A 260 -7.29 -4.37 17.39
N ASP A 261 -8.22 -5.12 17.96
CA ASP A 261 -9.55 -4.62 18.30
C ASP A 261 -9.50 -3.37 19.19
N GLY A 262 -10.13 -2.31 18.74
CA GLY A 262 -10.25 -1.03 19.47
C GLY A 262 -8.92 -0.31 19.69
N LYS A 263 -7.88 -0.58 18.89
CA LYS A 263 -6.59 0.10 18.92
C LYS A 263 -6.36 0.91 17.64
N ARG A 264 -5.25 1.64 17.59
CA ARG A 264 -4.91 2.52 16.45
C ARG A 264 -4.80 1.78 15.10
N ASP A 265 -4.53 0.49 15.09
CA ASP A 265 -4.48 -0.34 13.88
C ASP A 265 -5.74 -1.22 13.68
N ALA A 266 -6.88 -0.80 14.21
CA ALA A 266 -8.08 -1.63 14.27
C ALA A 266 -8.75 -1.89 12.93
N PHE A 267 -8.56 -1.02 11.92
CA PHE A 267 -9.35 -1.08 10.70
C PHE A 267 -8.69 -1.80 9.54
N SER A 268 -7.37 -1.89 9.54
CA SER A 268 -6.64 -2.53 8.44
C SER A 268 -5.25 -2.93 8.91
N VAL A 269 -4.72 -4.03 8.41
CA VAL A 269 -3.28 -4.30 8.34
C VAL A 269 -3.00 -4.82 6.94
N CYS A 270 -2.29 -4.03 6.15
CA CYS A 270 -2.03 -4.34 4.73
C CYS A 270 -0.58 -4.00 4.32
N ASP A 271 -0.26 -4.24 3.07
CA ASP A 271 1.02 -3.92 2.43
C ASP A 271 2.23 -4.40 3.24
N PRO A 272 2.39 -5.71 3.46
CA PRO A 272 3.47 -6.21 4.31
C PRO A 272 4.86 -5.96 3.71
N GLY A 273 5.78 -5.41 4.49
CA GLY A 273 7.21 -5.42 4.23
C GLY A 273 7.92 -6.29 5.25
N VAL A 274 8.35 -7.51 4.87
CA VAL A 274 8.88 -8.50 5.82
C VAL A 274 10.37 -8.71 5.62
N ALA A 275 11.11 -8.75 6.73
CA ALA A 275 12.51 -9.16 6.78
C ALA A 275 12.80 -9.93 8.08
N LYS A 276 13.94 -10.65 8.14
CA LYS A 276 14.29 -11.46 9.29
C LYS A 276 15.77 -11.28 9.65
N TRP A 277 16.02 -10.89 10.90
CA TRP A 277 17.37 -10.84 11.46
C TRP A 277 17.34 -10.97 12.99
N GLY A 278 18.47 -11.26 13.61
CA GLY A 278 18.56 -11.42 15.07
C GLY A 278 17.63 -12.50 15.63
N GLY A 279 17.19 -13.45 14.80
CA GLY A 279 16.27 -14.52 15.19
C GLY A 279 14.80 -14.07 15.29
N TRP A 280 14.45 -12.89 14.74
CA TRP A 280 13.10 -12.37 14.65
C TRP A 280 12.70 -12.10 13.20
N TYR A 281 11.46 -12.41 12.83
CA TYR A 281 10.76 -11.80 11.72
C TYR A 281 10.28 -10.42 12.16
N TYR A 282 10.45 -9.43 11.31
CA TYR A 282 9.86 -8.11 11.44
C TYR A 282 8.93 -7.88 10.26
N ILE A 283 7.77 -7.35 10.52
CA ILE A 283 6.80 -6.95 9.51
C ILE A 283 6.47 -5.48 9.71
N ALA A 284 6.77 -4.68 8.70
CA ALA A 284 6.21 -3.34 8.59
C ALA A 284 4.90 -3.43 7.81
N TYR A 285 3.91 -2.65 8.18
CA TYR A 285 2.58 -2.72 7.58
C TYR A 285 1.87 -1.37 7.62
N THR A 286 1.00 -1.16 6.64
CA THR A 286 0.09 -0.02 6.58
C THR A 286 -1.13 -0.29 7.46
N SER A 287 -1.58 0.73 8.18
CA SER A 287 -2.84 0.69 8.90
C SER A 287 -3.44 2.09 9.03
N THR A 288 -4.69 2.17 9.46
CA THR A 288 -5.41 3.42 9.66
C THR A 288 -6.23 3.39 10.94
N GLU A 289 -6.32 4.54 11.60
CA GLU A 289 -7.23 4.77 12.73
C GLU A 289 -8.65 5.05 12.27
N GLU A 290 -8.81 5.45 11.01
CA GLU A 290 -10.06 5.88 10.44
C GLU A 290 -10.73 4.77 9.63
N PRO A 291 -12.03 4.57 9.77
CA PRO A 291 -12.73 3.53 9.01
C PRO A 291 -12.96 3.92 7.52
N ASN A 292 -12.21 4.87 7.00
CA ASN A 292 -12.30 5.37 5.63
C ASN A 292 -11.14 4.95 4.71
N GLY A 293 -10.04 4.40 5.26
CA GLY A 293 -8.85 3.95 4.51
C GLY A 293 -7.93 5.09 4.05
N PHE A 294 -8.10 6.27 4.62
CA PHE A 294 -7.25 7.43 4.40
C PHE A 294 -6.41 7.73 5.64
N ASP A 295 -5.46 8.65 5.49
CA ASP A 295 -4.55 9.07 6.54
C ASP A 295 -3.90 7.87 7.24
N ASN A 296 -3.45 6.92 6.40
CA ASN A 296 -2.79 5.71 6.88
C ASN A 296 -1.47 6.04 7.55
N ASP A 297 -1.13 5.23 8.52
CA ASP A 297 0.12 5.24 9.24
C ASP A 297 0.92 3.97 8.99
N LEU A 298 2.22 4.02 9.31
CA LEU A 298 3.10 2.89 9.22
C LEU A 298 3.40 2.30 10.60
N TYR A 299 3.23 1.00 10.73
CA TYR A 299 3.44 0.23 11.96
C TYR A 299 4.47 -0.86 11.75
N ILE A 300 4.99 -1.38 12.87
CA ILE A 300 5.92 -2.53 12.87
C ILE A 300 5.51 -3.53 13.93
N ALA A 301 5.63 -4.81 13.59
CA ALA A 301 5.52 -5.93 14.52
C ALA A 301 6.68 -6.90 14.34
N ARG A 302 6.96 -7.73 15.37
CA ARG A 302 7.96 -8.79 15.31
C ARG A 302 7.41 -10.14 15.80
N SER A 303 7.97 -11.22 15.29
CA SER A 303 7.61 -12.59 15.71
C SER A 303 8.78 -13.56 15.56
N LYS A 304 8.71 -14.69 16.28
CA LYS A 304 9.66 -15.81 16.10
C LYS A 304 9.29 -16.73 14.94
N THR A 305 8.06 -16.65 14.46
CA THR A 305 7.54 -17.49 13.37
C THR A 305 6.87 -16.64 12.28
N PRO A 306 6.76 -17.10 11.03
CA PRO A 306 6.19 -16.32 9.93
C PRO A 306 4.71 -15.98 10.10
N THR A 307 3.99 -16.72 10.95
CA THR A 307 2.55 -16.54 11.19
C THR A 307 2.23 -15.96 12.58
N GLY A 308 3.25 -15.56 13.35
CA GLY A 308 3.04 -15.02 14.70
C GLY A 308 3.13 -16.09 15.81
N PRO A 309 2.72 -15.79 17.04
CA PRO A 309 2.11 -14.51 17.43
C PRO A 309 3.06 -13.32 17.24
N TRP A 310 2.50 -12.18 16.85
CA TRP A 310 3.25 -10.97 16.61
C TRP A 310 3.18 -10.02 17.80
N GLU A 311 4.35 -9.52 18.20
CA GLU A 311 4.49 -8.44 19.16
C GLU A 311 4.53 -7.11 18.38
N LYS A 312 3.46 -6.30 18.46
CA LYS A 312 3.40 -4.99 17.82
C LYS A 312 4.23 -3.96 18.58
N TRP A 313 4.83 -3.01 17.86
CA TRP A 313 5.56 -1.90 18.46
C TRP A 313 4.61 -0.91 19.13
N SER A 314 4.92 -0.49 20.37
CA SER A 314 4.05 0.35 21.20
C SER A 314 4.62 1.77 21.43
N GLY A 315 5.60 2.19 20.63
CA GLY A 315 6.28 3.46 20.81
C GLY A 315 7.47 3.40 21.78
N ASN A 316 7.48 2.48 22.71
CA ASN A 316 8.56 2.33 23.71
C ASN A 316 8.95 0.89 24.05
N GLY A 317 8.41 -0.08 23.30
CA GLY A 317 8.66 -1.51 23.48
C GLY A 317 7.73 -2.36 22.64
N TRP A 318 7.71 -3.65 22.89
CA TRP A 318 7.01 -4.67 22.09
C TRP A 318 5.85 -5.32 22.84
N GLY A 319 4.79 -5.71 22.10
CA GLY A 319 3.69 -6.53 22.60
C GLY A 319 2.63 -5.80 23.43
N GLN A 320 2.55 -4.48 23.32
CA GLN A 320 1.50 -3.65 23.91
C GLN A 320 0.64 -3.03 22.82
N ASP A 321 -0.13 -1.98 23.14
CA ASP A 321 -1.00 -1.27 22.21
C ASP A 321 -0.17 -0.68 21.05
N PRO A 322 -0.48 -1.02 19.80
CA PRO A 322 0.30 -0.58 18.65
C PRO A 322 0.35 0.95 18.52
N GLN A 323 1.54 1.44 18.22
CA GLN A 323 1.76 2.84 17.88
C GLN A 323 2.51 2.91 16.54
N PRO A 324 2.21 3.90 15.69
CA PRO A 324 2.89 4.05 14.42
C PRO A 324 4.37 4.40 14.63
N VAL A 325 5.19 3.97 13.69
CA VAL A 325 6.60 4.39 13.58
C VAL A 325 6.74 5.58 12.64
N ILE A 326 5.79 5.73 11.73
CA ILE A 326 5.56 6.93 10.92
C ILE A 326 4.09 7.29 11.10
N ASP A 327 3.85 8.34 11.84
CA ASP A 327 2.55 8.97 12.06
C ASP A 327 2.35 9.99 10.94
N TYR A 328 1.34 9.79 10.10
CA TYR A 328 1.11 10.67 8.97
C TYR A 328 0.43 11.95 9.44
N GLU A 329 1.00 13.07 9.06
CA GLU A 329 0.41 14.38 9.31
C GLU A 329 0.18 15.09 7.96
N PRO A 330 -1.06 15.36 7.57
CA PRO A 330 -1.34 16.17 6.40
C PRO A 330 -0.78 17.59 6.57
N ALA A 331 -0.48 18.26 5.47
CA ALA A 331 0.04 19.62 5.52
C ALA A 331 -1.00 20.58 6.14
N ALA A 332 -0.58 21.39 7.09
CA ALA A 332 -1.45 22.31 7.83
C ALA A 332 -2.26 23.23 6.90
N GLY A 333 -3.57 23.27 7.05
CA GLY A 333 -4.49 24.03 6.19
C GLY A 333 -4.77 23.38 4.83
N HIS A 334 -4.33 22.13 4.65
CA HIS A 334 -4.54 21.34 3.44
C HIS A 334 -4.99 19.91 3.80
N GLU A 335 -5.71 19.77 4.91
CA GLU A 335 -6.29 18.51 5.35
C GLU A 335 -7.20 17.98 4.23
N SER A 336 -6.84 16.86 3.65
CA SER A 336 -7.63 16.17 2.64
C SER A 336 -7.50 14.66 2.85
N GLU A 337 -8.54 13.94 2.50
CA GLU A 337 -8.53 12.48 2.54
C GLU A 337 -7.55 11.95 1.48
N VAL A 338 -6.29 11.74 1.88
CA VAL A 338 -5.22 11.14 1.08
C VAL A 338 -4.81 9.81 1.67
N PHE A 339 -4.06 9.01 0.91
CA PHE A 339 -3.62 7.70 1.38
C PHE A 339 -2.82 7.78 2.69
N GLY A 340 -1.93 8.78 2.84
CA GLY A 340 -1.11 8.96 4.03
C GLY A 340 0.29 8.38 3.90
N ALA A 341 0.71 7.55 4.86
CA ALA A 341 1.97 6.83 4.86
C ALA A 341 1.73 5.32 4.86
N GLY A 342 2.52 4.55 4.11
CA GLY A 342 2.34 3.09 4.08
C GLY A 342 3.17 2.38 3.04
N GLU A 343 2.71 1.21 2.62
CA GLU A 343 3.33 0.37 1.56
C GLU A 343 4.83 0.15 1.81
N PRO A 344 5.21 -0.36 3.00
CA PRO A 344 6.60 -0.43 3.40
C PRO A 344 7.36 -1.58 2.74
N CYS A 345 8.68 -1.42 2.59
CA CYS A 345 9.58 -2.55 2.47
C CYS A 345 10.82 -2.38 3.36
N ILE A 346 11.43 -3.49 3.75
CA ILE A 346 12.60 -3.52 4.64
C ILE A 346 13.78 -4.18 3.92
N VAL A 347 14.93 -3.52 3.97
CA VAL A 347 16.23 -4.11 3.60
C VAL A 347 17.19 -3.97 4.76
N VAL A 348 17.92 -5.05 5.10
CA VAL A 348 19.00 -4.99 6.09
C VAL A 348 20.32 -5.20 5.39
N LYS A 349 21.23 -4.23 5.53
CA LYS A 349 22.56 -4.26 4.93
C LYS A 349 23.58 -3.64 5.87
N ASP A 350 24.69 -4.36 6.12
CA ASP A 350 25.78 -3.89 6.97
C ASP A 350 25.33 -3.40 8.36
N ASP A 351 24.46 -4.18 9.03
CA ASP A 351 23.86 -3.86 10.32
C ASP A 351 22.95 -2.61 10.34
N VAL A 352 22.53 -2.12 9.17
CA VAL A 352 21.61 -1.01 9.01
C VAL A 352 20.27 -1.55 8.47
N VAL A 353 19.17 -1.19 9.14
CA VAL A 353 17.81 -1.35 8.65
C VAL A 353 17.47 -0.16 7.78
N TYR A 354 17.08 -0.39 6.54
CA TYR A 354 16.49 0.59 5.64
C TYR A 354 14.99 0.29 5.57
N LEU A 355 14.17 1.23 6.03
CA LEU A 355 12.71 1.19 5.94
C LEU A 355 12.27 2.18 4.86
N TYR A 356 11.80 1.66 3.73
CA TYR A 356 11.22 2.45 2.65
C TYR A 356 9.70 2.44 2.79
N TYR A 357 9.05 3.54 2.44
CA TYR A 357 7.60 3.67 2.52
C TYR A 357 7.07 4.76 1.61
N SER A 358 5.86 4.57 1.10
CA SER A 358 5.10 5.61 0.40
C SER A 358 4.65 6.69 1.37
N TYR A 359 4.64 7.95 0.93
CA TYR A 359 4.21 9.09 1.73
C TYR A 359 3.56 10.14 0.83
N ASN A 360 2.41 10.69 1.24
CA ASN A 360 1.77 11.77 0.53
C ASN A 360 2.34 13.13 0.94
N ASP A 361 3.12 13.72 0.05
CA ASP A 361 3.70 15.05 0.21
C ASP A 361 2.83 16.11 -0.47
N TYR A 362 2.53 17.20 0.26
CA TYR A 362 1.81 18.33 -0.31
C TYR A 362 2.75 19.20 -1.16
N LEU A 363 2.30 19.55 -2.36
CA LEU A 363 3.03 20.34 -3.33
C LEU A 363 2.41 21.73 -3.47
N VAL A 364 3.10 22.74 -2.98
CA VAL A 364 2.67 24.14 -3.07
C VAL A 364 2.46 24.58 -4.51
N GLU A 365 3.33 24.16 -5.43
CA GLU A 365 3.29 24.59 -6.85
C GLU A 365 2.05 24.09 -7.59
N SER A 366 1.56 22.90 -7.25
CA SER A 366 0.37 22.30 -7.86
C SER A 366 -0.87 22.40 -7.00
N ASN A 367 -0.74 22.92 -5.77
CA ASN A 367 -1.80 22.95 -4.77
C ASN A 367 -2.47 21.56 -4.61
N GLY A 368 -1.66 20.52 -4.42
CA GLY A 368 -2.14 19.15 -4.33
C GLY A 368 -1.11 18.21 -3.75
N TYR A 369 -1.54 17.00 -3.45
CA TYR A 369 -0.69 15.94 -2.93
C TYR A 369 -0.04 15.12 -4.03
N CYS A 370 1.14 14.59 -3.75
CA CYS A 370 1.78 13.56 -4.56
C CYS A 370 2.36 12.48 -3.66
N THR A 371 2.43 11.26 -4.17
CA THR A 371 3.12 10.16 -3.49
C THR A 371 4.62 10.22 -3.80
N THR A 372 5.44 10.05 -2.77
CA THR A 372 6.89 9.85 -2.87
C THR A 372 7.26 8.56 -2.13
N THR A 373 8.41 7.98 -2.44
CA THR A 373 9.01 6.94 -1.60
C THR A 373 10.03 7.58 -0.69
N ARG A 374 9.81 7.50 0.61
CA ARG A 374 10.74 7.98 1.65
C ARG A 374 11.58 6.85 2.19
N VAL A 375 12.70 7.18 2.85
CA VAL A 375 13.55 6.22 3.55
C VAL A 375 13.91 6.71 4.93
N SER A 376 13.79 5.82 5.91
CA SER A 376 14.31 5.97 7.26
C SER A 376 15.24 4.82 7.59
N VAL A 377 16.24 5.06 8.44
CA VAL A 377 17.23 4.05 8.82
C VAL A 377 17.36 3.92 10.32
N ALA A 378 17.75 2.72 10.75
CA ALA A 378 18.09 2.44 12.16
C ALA A 378 19.18 1.37 12.22
N SER A 379 19.75 1.13 13.41
CA SER A 379 20.71 0.05 13.63
C SER A 379 19.98 -1.29 13.76
N ALA A 380 20.35 -2.30 12.97
CA ALA A 380 19.84 -3.66 13.09
C ALA A 380 20.30 -4.37 14.39
N LYS A 381 21.27 -3.81 15.11
CA LYS A 381 21.73 -4.30 16.42
C LYS A 381 20.91 -3.77 17.58
N ASP A 382 20.06 -2.79 17.34
CA ASP A 382 19.18 -2.23 18.35
C ASP A 382 17.88 -3.04 18.39
N GLU A 383 17.56 -3.63 19.53
CA GLU A 383 16.31 -4.38 19.70
C GLU A 383 15.06 -3.51 19.60
N ASN A 384 15.21 -2.21 19.88
CA ASN A 384 14.14 -1.21 19.82
C ASN A 384 14.30 -0.25 18.62
N TRP A 385 14.90 -0.73 17.55
CA TRP A 385 15.17 0.02 16.35
C TRP A 385 13.97 0.82 15.78
N PRO A 386 12.70 0.39 15.92
CA PRO A 386 11.58 1.17 15.41
C PRO A 386 11.42 2.54 16.10
N GLY A 387 11.82 2.64 17.38
CA GLY A 387 11.84 3.91 18.12
C GLY A 387 13.04 4.81 17.82
N HIS A 388 14.01 4.33 17.03
CA HIS A 388 15.24 5.02 16.69
C HIS A 388 15.43 5.20 15.17
N LEU A 389 14.30 5.16 14.43
CA LEU A 389 14.30 5.44 13.00
C LEU A 389 14.70 6.89 12.73
N GLU A 390 15.69 7.09 11.87
CA GLU A 390 16.16 8.40 11.41
C GLU A 390 15.74 8.62 9.96
N TYR A 391 14.90 9.60 9.70
CA TYR A 391 14.50 9.98 8.35
C TYR A 391 15.71 10.49 7.54
N LYS A 392 15.93 9.92 6.36
CA LYS A 392 17.06 10.26 5.49
C LYS A 392 16.66 11.06 4.25
N GLY A 393 15.40 11.16 3.95
CA GLY A 393 14.91 11.93 2.81
C GLY A 393 14.01 11.14 1.87
N ILE A 394 13.70 11.77 0.75
CA ILE A 394 12.96 11.16 -0.34
C ILE A 394 13.92 10.31 -1.15
N ALA A 395 13.68 8.99 -1.18
CA ALA A 395 14.48 8.04 -1.94
C ALA A 395 14.14 8.08 -3.44
N LEU A 396 12.84 8.03 -3.76
CA LEU A 396 12.31 8.17 -5.11
C LEU A 396 11.38 9.36 -5.16
N ASP A 397 11.75 10.36 -5.92
CA ASP A 397 10.98 11.60 -6.02
C ASP A 397 9.93 11.54 -7.15
N LYS A 398 9.10 12.58 -7.18
CA LYS A 398 8.03 12.79 -8.15
C LYS A 398 8.50 13.27 -9.53
N SER A 399 9.77 13.16 -9.86
CA SER A 399 10.36 13.76 -11.07
C SER A 399 9.71 13.32 -12.37
N ASP A 400 8.65 12.51 -12.29
CA ASP A 400 7.89 12.00 -13.42
C ASP A 400 6.38 12.09 -13.19
N VAL A 401 5.62 12.01 -14.29
CA VAL A 401 4.14 11.97 -14.33
C VAL A 401 3.56 10.80 -13.51
N TYR A 402 4.37 9.80 -13.19
CA TYR A 402 3.98 8.61 -12.44
C TYR A 402 4.67 8.59 -11.09
N MET A 403 3.91 8.89 -10.07
CA MET A 403 4.37 8.93 -8.68
C MET A 403 4.86 7.54 -8.24
N PRO A 404 6.04 7.45 -7.58
CA PRO A 404 6.50 6.19 -7.01
C PRO A 404 5.68 5.82 -5.79
N ASP A 405 4.76 4.90 -6.00
CA ASP A 405 3.81 4.38 -5.05
C ASP A 405 3.99 2.87 -4.96
N HIS A 406 3.88 2.29 -3.77
CA HIS A 406 4.15 0.88 -3.51
C HIS A 406 5.50 0.42 -4.08
N THR A 407 6.56 1.04 -3.61
CA THR A 407 7.94 0.74 -4.05
C THR A 407 8.50 -0.42 -3.26
N ASP A 408 8.99 -1.46 -3.94
CA ASP A 408 9.77 -2.52 -3.31
C ASP A 408 11.27 -2.36 -3.64
N VAL A 409 12.11 -2.53 -2.63
CA VAL A 409 13.58 -2.35 -2.72
C VAL A 409 14.28 -3.62 -2.28
N LYS A 410 15.33 -4.01 -3.01
CA LYS A 410 16.25 -5.09 -2.65
C LYS A 410 17.70 -4.64 -2.85
N TYR A 411 18.62 -5.23 -2.07
CA TYR A 411 20.06 -5.08 -2.31
C TYR A 411 20.56 -6.21 -3.21
N ILE A 412 21.12 -5.88 -4.35
CA ILE A 412 21.61 -6.84 -5.34
C ILE A 412 23.08 -7.12 -5.11
N CYS A 413 23.42 -8.26 -4.52
CA CYS A 413 24.79 -8.59 -4.14
C CYS A 413 25.75 -8.55 -5.33
N ARG A 414 25.33 -9.01 -6.54
CA ARG A 414 26.19 -9.06 -7.72
C ARG A 414 26.59 -7.68 -8.26
N SER A 415 25.71 -6.70 -8.21
CA SER A 415 26.01 -5.32 -8.62
C SER A 415 26.37 -4.41 -7.47
N GLN A 416 26.28 -4.89 -6.23
CA GLN A 416 26.47 -4.11 -5.00
C GLN A 416 25.64 -2.81 -4.98
N LYS A 417 24.39 -2.90 -5.44
CA LYS A 417 23.46 -1.77 -5.50
C LYS A 417 22.14 -2.11 -4.84
N PHE A 418 21.49 -1.10 -4.30
CA PHE A 418 20.07 -1.15 -4.02
C PHE A 418 19.31 -0.93 -5.33
N VAL A 419 18.30 -1.74 -5.55
CA VAL A 419 17.42 -1.63 -6.71
C VAL A 419 15.98 -1.55 -6.21
N ALA A 420 15.26 -0.54 -6.68
CA ALA A 420 13.85 -0.33 -6.40
C ALA A 420 13.01 -0.56 -7.65
N ILE A 421 11.79 -1.06 -7.46
CA ILE A 421 10.77 -1.15 -8.50
C ILE A 421 9.47 -0.53 -8.02
N HIS A 422 8.71 0.05 -8.94
CA HIS A 422 7.30 0.42 -8.72
C HIS A 422 6.50 0.31 -10.02
N ALA A 423 5.18 0.20 -9.90
CA ALA A 423 4.29 0.17 -11.05
C ALA A 423 4.00 1.60 -11.54
N GLU A 424 4.30 1.87 -12.80
CA GLU A 424 3.84 3.06 -13.50
C GLU A 424 2.51 2.78 -14.20
N ARG A 425 1.61 3.76 -14.28
CA ARG A 425 0.27 3.63 -14.90
C ARG A 425 -0.51 2.46 -14.32
N ARG A 426 -0.54 2.39 -13.00
CA ARG A 426 -1.26 1.36 -12.24
C ARG A 426 -2.65 1.14 -12.80
N ASP A 427 -3.10 -0.11 -12.78
CA ASP A 427 -4.44 -0.53 -13.19
C ASP A 427 -4.84 -0.10 -14.60
N THR A 428 -3.89 -0.02 -15.55
CA THR A 428 -4.16 0.31 -16.96
C THR A 428 -3.57 -0.73 -17.91
N ASP A 429 -4.03 -0.75 -19.16
CA ASP A 429 -3.45 -1.61 -20.23
C ASP A 429 -1.99 -1.28 -20.54
N SER A 430 -1.54 -0.10 -20.18
CA SER A 430 -0.18 0.36 -20.39
C SER A 430 0.67 0.34 -19.12
N SER A 431 0.20 -0.35 -18.08
CA SER A 431 0.97 -0.54 -16.85
C SER A 431 2.30 -1.22 -17.12
N ARG A 432 3.32 -0.81 -16.39
CA ARG A 432 4.70 -1.27 -16.54
C ARG A 432 5.45 -1.09 -15.23
N MET A 433 6.61 -1.73 -15.07
CA MET A 433 7.42 -1.59 -13.87
C MET A 433 8.68 -0.79 -14.16
N ARG A 434 8.88 0.27 -13.39
CA ARG A 434 10.07 1.13 -13.43
C ARG A 434 11.12 0.59 -12.47
N VAL A 435 12.39 0.65 -12.89
CA VAL A 435 13.57 0.31 -12.09
C VAL A 435 14.28 1.59 -11.68
N TRP A 436 14.79 1.63 -10.45
CA TRP A 436 15.66 2.67 -9.92
C TRP A 436 16.85 2.01 -9.26
N GLU A 437 18.00 2.69 -9.24
CA GLU A 437 19.23 2.17 -8.65
C GLU A 437 19.85 3.17 -7.67
N SER A 438 20.47 2.65 -6.61
CA SER A 438 21.22 3.43 -5.64
C SER A 438 22.48 2.71 -5.16
N ASN A 439 23.55 3.45 -4.89
CA ASN A 439 24.75 2.90 -4.27
C ASN A 439 24.69 2.93 -2.73
N ASP A 440 23.88 3.80 -2.15
CA ASP A 440 23.83 4.06 -0.70
C ASP A 440 22.48 3.67 -0.05
N GLY A 441 21.48 3.28 -0.87
CA GLY A 441 20.15 2.96 -0.40
C GLY A 441 19.30 4.19 0.00
N ILE A 442 19.80 5.40 -0.24
CA ILE A 442 19.12 6.66 0.11
C ILE A 442 18.79 7.46 -1.14
N HIS A 443 19.77 7.62 -2.04
CA HIS A 443 19.64 8.43 -3.23
C HIS A 443 19.51 7.53 -4.46
N PHE A 444 18.32 7.41 -5.00
CA PHE A 444 18.04 6.58 -6.15
C PHE A 444 18.05 7.40 -7.44
N THR A 445 18.58 6.79 -8.48
CA THR A 445 18.54 7.31 -9.85
C THR A 445 17.60 6.47 -10.68
N LYS A 446 16.72 7.14 -11.43
CA LYS A 446 15.76 6.50 -12.32
C LYS A 446 16.46 5.71 -13.41
N GLY A 447 16.15 4.43 -13.50
CA GLY A 447 16.63 3.50 -14.50
C GLY A 447 15.64 3.19 -15.61
N GLY A 448 15.81 2.04 -16.24
CA GLY A 448 14.96 1.51 -17.30
C GLY A 448 13.62 0.95 -16.78
N LEU A 449 13.02 0.11 -17.62
CA LEU A 449 11.85 -0.70 -17.26
C LEU A 449 12.32 -2.15 -17.03
N ILE A 450 11.57 -2.91 -16.25
CA ILE A 450 11.72 -4.37 -16.25
C ILE A 450 11.42 -4.87 -17.66
N GLU A 451 12.37 -5.63 -18.22
CA GLU A 451 12.24 -6.29 -19.50
C GLU A 451 11.50 -7.63 -19.36
N GLY A 452 10.97 -8.15 -20.47
CA GLY A 452 10.30 -9.46 -20.52
C GLY A 452 8.78 -9.35 -20.45
N GLU A 453 8.16 -10.44 -20.02
CA GLU A 453 6.68 -10.56 -20.04
C GLU A 453 6.08 -10.10 -18.72
N LEU A 454 5.25 -9.07 -18.79
CA LEU A 454 4.43 -8.58 -17.68
C LEU A 454 2.96 -8.62 -18.06
N ARG A 455 2.10 -8.91 -17.08
CA ARG A 455 0.65 -8.77 -17.23
C ARG A 455 0.28 -7.30 -17.35
N ARG A 456 -0.92 -7.02 -17.85
CA ARG A 456 -1.51 -5.69 -17.87
C ARG A 456 -2.31 -5.43 -16.60
N GLY A 457 -2.59 -4.18 -16.30
CA GLY A 457 -3.37 -3.83 -15.12
C GLY A 457 -2.63 -4.08 -13.81
N ILE A 458 -1.30 -3.88 -13.80
CA ILE A 458 -0.48 -4.04 -12.59
C ILE A 458 -0.91 -3.04 -11.54
N ILE A 459 -1.09 -3.52 -10.31
CA ILE A 459 -1.48 -2.67 -9.16
C ILE A 459 -0.26 -2.35 -8.31
N ASN A 460 0.39 -3.36 -7.76
CA ASN A 460 1.57 -3.26 -6.90
C ASN A 460 2.44 -4.49 -7.07
N ALA A 461 3.69 -4.41 -6.67
CA ALA A 461 4.63 -5.48 -6.91
C ALA A 461 5.67 -5.61 -5.80
N GLY A 462 6.12 -6.85 -5.56
CA GLY A 462 7.24 -7.16 -4.69
C GLY A 462 8.21 -8.13 -5.36
N MET A 463 9.50 -7.87 -5.19
CA MET A 463 10.59 -8.75 -5.57
C MET A 463 10.94 -9.69 -4.41
N SER A 464 11.40 -10.88 -4.72
CA SER A 464 11.99 -11.75 -3.71
C SER A 464 13.40 -11.28 -3.31
N GLY A 465 13.80 -11.66 -2.12
CA GLY A 465 15.15 -11.56 -1.60
C GLY A 465 15.37 -12.63 -0.54
N ASP A 466 16.56 -12.69 0.06
CA ASP A 466 16.76 -13.50 1.24
C ASP A 466 16.08 -12.87 2.48
N ALA A 467 16.31 -13.45 3.64
CA ALA A 467 15.73 -13.00 4.90
C ALA A 467 15.98 -11.51 5.23
N GLN A 468 17.02 -10.90 4.66
CA GLN A 468 17.41 -9.50 4.87
C GLN A 468 17.06 -8.59 3.67
N GLY A 469 16.32 -9.09 2.68
CA GLY A 469 15.99 -8.34 1.47
C GLY A 469 17.17 -8.22 0.51
N GLN A 470 18.11 -9.19 0.52
CA GLN A 470 19.26 -9.21 -0.37
C GLN A 470 19.09 -10.28 -1.45
N VAL A 471 19.45 -9.93 -2.69
CA VAL A 471 19.43 -10.84 -3.84
C VAL A 471 20.79 -11.48 -3.98
N ARG A 472 20.88 -12.76 -3.62
CA ARG A 472 22.11 -13.55 -3.70
C ARG A 472 22.35 -14.06 -5.12
N TYR A 473 23.59 -14.08 -5.54
CA TYR A 473 23.97 -14.62 -6.84
C TYR A 473 23.69 -16.12 -6.92
N GLY A 474 23.20 -16.58 -8.07
CA GLY A 474 22.91 -18.00 -8.33
C GLY A 474 21.64 -18.53 -7.68
N VAL A 475 20.89 -17.71 -6.93
CA VAL A 475 19.58 -18.06 -6.37
C VAL A 475 18.49 -17.52 -7.27
N GLN A 476 17.57 -18.39 -7.72
CA GLN A 476 16.41 -17.95 -8.53
C GLN A 476 15.58 -16.94 -7.76
N GLN A 477 15.32 -15.80 -8.36
CA GLN A 477 14.48 -14.77 -7.82
C GLN A 477 13.11 -14.76 -8.48
N PHE A 478 12.15 -14.10 -7.83
CA PHE A 478 10.77 -14.03 -8.28
C PHE A 478 10.22 -12.61 -8.16
N LEU A 479 9.24 -12.32 -8.99
CA LEU A 479 8.42 -11.12 -8.97
C LEU A 479 6.97 -11.55 -8.76
N CYS A 480 6.29 -10.92 -7.82
CA CYS A 480 4.88 -11.13 -7.58
C CYS A 480 4.15 -9.80 -7.61
N TYR A 481 2.94 -9.77 -8.13
CA TYR A 481 2.11 -8.57 -8.16
C TYR A 481 0.64 -8.89 -8.34
N ALA A 482 -0.20 -7.99 -7.86
CA ALA A 482 -1.61 -7.99 -8.19
C ALA A 482 -1.81 -7.35 -9.58
N HIS A 483 -2.74 -7.89 -10.35
CA HIS A 483 -3.11 -7.36 -11.66
C HIS A 483 -4.60 -7.54 -11.94
N SER A 484 -5.13 -6.77 -12.88
CA SER A 484 -6.52 -6.86 -13.27
C SER A 484 -6.68 -7.03 -14.77
N ASP A 485 -7.66 -7.83 -15.16
CA ASP A 485 -8.17 -7.90 -16.54
C ASP A 485 -9.30 -6.90 -16.74
N ALA A 486 -9.57 -6.49 -17.98
CA ALA A 486 -10.72 -5.65 -18.30
C ALA A 486 -12.05 -6.45 -18.23
N PRO A 487 -13.14 -5.84 -17.72
CA PRO A 487 -13.26 -4.53 -17.10
C PRO A 487 -12.62 -4.49 -15.72
N ARG A 488 -11.84 -3.45 -15.44
CA ARG A 488 -11.13 -3.31 -14.17
C ARG A 488 -12.06 -2.83 -13.08
N VAL A 489 -12.01 -3.56 -11.97
CA VAL A 489 -12.80 -3.25 -10.77
C VAL A 489 -11.84 -3.25 -9.59
N TRP A 490 -11.78 -2.13 -8.88
CA TRP A 490 -10.96 -2.03 -7.68
C TRP A 490 -11.26 -3.15 -6.69
N GLY A 491 -10.22 -3.78 -6.17
CA GLY A 491 -10.34 -4.89 -5.24
C GLY A 491 -10.73 -6.25 -5.88
N ARG A 492 -10.74 -6.35 -7.21
CA ARG A 492 -10.88 -7.63 -7.93
C ARG A 492 -9.64 -7.89 -8.76
N TRP A 493 -8.61 -8.36 -8.07
CA TRP A 493 -7.30 -8.56 -8.66
C TRP A 493 -6.90 -10.03 -8.60
N LEU A 494 -6.27 -10.49 -9.66
CA LEU A 494 -5.54 -11.75 -9.73
C LEU A 494 -4.15 -11.51 -9.15
N THR A 495 -3.48 -12.58 -8.69
CA THR A 495 -2.11 -12.47 -8.19
C THR A 495 -1.18 -13.29 -9.06
N TRP A 496 -0.30 -12.62 -9.77
CA TRP A 496 0.68 -13.20 -10.67
C TRP A 496 2.02 -13.41 -9.98
N PHE A 497 2.64 -14.56 -10.23
CA PHE A 497 3.95 -14.93 -9.71
C PHE A 497 4.83 -15.42 -10.85
N GLN A 498 6.06 -14.92 -10.95
CA GLN A 498 6.94 -15.24 -12.07
C GLN A 498 8.41 -15.21 -11.69
N PRO A 499 9.28 -16.01 -12.35
CA PRO A 499 10.71 -15.89 -12.18
C PRO A 499 11.23 -14.51 -12.66
N LEU A 500 12.19 -13.97 -11.91
CA LEU A 500 12.89 -12.72 -12.20
C LEU A 500 14.37 -13.00 -12.27
N ASP A 501 14.94 -12.92 -13.47
CA ASP A 501 16.37 -13.12 -13.67
C ASP A 501 17.14 -11.81 -13.55
N TRP A 502 18.29 -11.86 -12.92
CA TRP A 502 19.25 -10.75 -12.87
C TRP A 502 20.36 -11.05 -13.87
N VAL A 503 20.25 -10.45 -15.05
CA VAL A 503 21.18 -10.71 -16.17
C VAL A 503 22.25 -9.63 -16.27
N ASP A 504 23.47 -10.01 -16.66
CA ASP A 504 24.55 -9.06 -16.87
C ASP A 504 24.18 -8.06 -17.98
N VAL A 505 24.43 -6.76 -17.75
CA VAL A 505 24.02 -5.69 -18.67
C VAL A 505 24.74 -5.80 -20.02
N ASP A 506 25.96 -6.34 -20.05
CA ASP A 506 26.79 -6.45 -21.26
C ASP A 506 26.60 -7.78 -22.01
N LYS A 507 25.60 -8.58 -21.64
CA LYS A 507 25.21 -9.81 -22.33
C LYS A 507 23.78 -9.70 -22.84
#